data_4f3efd8849cd08b5ab09cb100f787314
#
_entry.id   4f3efd8849cd08b5ab09cb100f787314
#
_cell.length_a   1.000
_cell.length_b   1.000
_cell.length_c   1.000
_cell.angle_alpha   90.00
_cell.angle_beta   90.00
_cell.angle_gamma   90.00
#
_symmetry.space_group_name_H-M   'P 1'
#
loop_
_entity.id
_entity.type
_entity.pdbx_description
1 polymer ?
#
loop_
_entity_poly.entity_id
_entity_poly.type
_entity_poly.pdbx_seq_one_letter_code
_entity_poly.pdbx_strand_id
1 'polypeptide(L)'
;MPKIDIMKPAWLAKLSPTWRARMVRLGFNFHPAFRGTGGRVTHVAKDLRHIRVSLPLNWKTKNIVGSLYGGSLFAITDGAHPMMLMAALGDGYIVWDKAASIRYRKPGFSTLYADFVLSDEEVAEIRAELA
;
A
#
# COMPACT_ATOMS: atom_id res chain seq x y z
N MET A 1 -14.05 -14.41 -18.53
CA MET A 1 -13.27 -13.68 -17.52
C MET A 1 -14.00 -13.73 -16.19
N PRO A 2 -13.36 -14.10 -15.08
CA PRO A 2 -14.01 -14.04 -13.79
C PRO A 2 -14.42 -12.59 -13.48
N LYS A 3 -15.57 -12.41 -12.84
CA LYS A 3 -15.97 -11.09 -12.34
C LYS A 3 -14.94 -10.65 -11.30
N ILE A 4 -14.29 -9.55 -11.57
CA ILE A 4 -13.36 -8.94 -10.61
C ILE A 4 -14.21 -8.13 -9.63
N ASP A 5 -14.32 -8.66 -8.41
CA ASP A 5 -15.01 -7.97 -7.33
C ASP A 5 -14.01 -7.06 -6.64
N ILE A 6 -14.07 -5.79 -7.00
CA ILE A 6 -13.27 -4.78 -6.31
C ILE A 6 -14.01 -4.47 -5.01
N MET A 7 -13.44 -4.87 -3.89
CA MET A 7 -13.97 -4.53 -2.57
C MET A 7 -13.85 -3.03 -2.31
N LYS A 8 -14.67 -2.26 -3.01
CA LYS A 8 -14.90 -0.84 -2.74
C LYS A 8 -16.32 -0.67 -2.21
N PRO A 9 -16.50 -0.66 -0.89
CA PRO A 9 -17.83 -0.38 -0.35
C PRO A 9 -18.30 0.99 -0.83
N ALA A 10 -19.50 1.07 -1.40
CA ALA A 10 -20.06 2.32 -1.92
C ALA A 10 -20.12 3.43 -0.85
N TRP A 11 -20.30 3.06 0.42
CA TRP A 11 -20.32 3.99 1.53
C TRP A 11 -18.99 4.70 1.78
N LEU A 12 -17.86 4.11 1.36
CA LEU A 12 -16.53 4.70 1.55
C LEU A 12 -16.41 6.05 0.84
N ALA A 13 -16.99 6.16 -0.36
CA ALA A 13 -16.98 7.41 -1.13
C ALA A 13 -17.80 8.54 -0.47
N LYS A 14 -18.73 8.18 0.40
CA LYS A 14 -19.60 9.14 1.12
C LYS A 14 -18.97 9.70 2.39
N LEU A 15 -17.82 9.15 2.82
CA LEU A 15 -17.14 9.60 4.01
C LEU A 15 -16.37 10.90 3.74
N SER A 16 -16.20 11.71 4.80
CA SER A 16 -15.28 12.84 4.75
C SER A 16 -13.86 12.35 4.46
N PRO A 17 -12.97 13.21 3.92
CA PRO A 17 -11.58 12.81 3.64
C PRO A 17 -10.86 12.23 4.86
N THR A 18 -11.08 12.81 6.05
CA THR A 18 -10.47 12.31 7.29
C THR A 18 -10.94 10.89 7.63
N TRP A 19 -12.23 10.63 7.58
CA TRP A 19 -12.78 9.31 7.85
C TRP A 19 -12.42 8.30 6.79
N ARG A 20 -12.37 8.72 5.54
CA ARG A 20 -11.90 7.86 4.43
C ARG A 20 -10.47 7.39 4.65
N ALA A 21 -9.56 8.31 5.00
CA ALA A 21 -8.18 7.97 5.31
C ALA A 21 -8.06 7.00 6.49
N ARG A 22 -8.86 7.20 7.55
CA ARG A 22 -8.91 6.28 8.69
C ARG A 22 -9.40 4.89 8.30
N MET A 23 -10.44 4.81 7.48
CA MET A 23 -10.99 3.53 7.02
C MET A 23 -10.01 2.78 6.12
N VAL A 24 -9.30 3.49 5.25
CA VAL A 24 -8.24 2.89 4.42
C VAL A 24 -7.13 2.32 5.30
N ARG A 25 -6.67 3.08 6.29
CA ARG A 25 -5.65 2.61 7.24
C ARG A 25 -6.10 1.36 7.99
N LEU A 26 -7.31 1.38 8.55
CA LEU A 26 -7.87 0.24 9.27
C LEU A 26 -8.07 -0.96 8.35
N GLY A 27 -8.54 -0.73 7.13
CA GLY A 27 -8.74 -1.78 6.13
C GLY A 27 -7.45 -2.53 5.82
N PHE A 28 -6.35 -1.81 5.59
CA PHE A 28 -5.04 -2.43 5.41
C PHE A 28 -4.61 -3.23 6.64
N ASN A 29 -4.69 -2.61 7.82
CA ASN A 29 -4.17 -3.22 9.06
C ASN A 29 -4.97 -4.44 9.50
N PHE A 30 -6.23 -4.55 9.14
CA PHE A 30 -7.06 -5.71 9.43
C PHE A 30 -7.14 -6.71 8.28
N HIS A 31 -6.67 -6.36 7.09
CA HIS A 31 -6.68 -7.28 5.97
C HIS A 31 -5.69 -8.44 6.22
N PRO A 32 -6.14 -9.70 6.16
CA PRO A 32 -5.30 -10.84 6.56
C PRO A 32 -3.99 -10.95 5.77
N ALA A 33 -4.04 -10.73 4.47
CA ALA A 33 -2.86 -10.83 3.61
C ALA A 33 -1.81 -9.76 3.96
N PHE A 34 -2.22 -8.51 4.12
CA PHE A 34 -1.32 -7.43 4.51
C PHE A 34 -0.81 -7.61 5.95
N ARG A 35 -1.71 -7.95 6.85
CA ARG A 35 -1.35 -8.18 8.26
C ARG A 35 -0.33 -9.32 8.40
N GLY A 36 -0.43 -10.35 7.57
CA GLY A 36 0.50 -11.47 7.55
C GLY A 36 1.93 -11.09 7.14
N THR A 37 2.13 -9.96 6.49
CA THR A 37 3.47 -9.46 6.17
C THR A 37 4.25 -9.00 7.39
N GLY A 38 3.58 -8.73 8.50
CA GLY A 38 4.13 -8.10 9.69
C GLY A 38 4.15 -6.57 9.63
N GLY A 39 3.80 -5.98 8.50
CA GLY A 39 3.74 -4.54 8.32
C GLY A 39 2.47 -3.91 8.87
N ARG A 40 2.51 -2.60 9.03
CA ARG A 40 1.36 -1.79 9.45
C ARG A 40 1.35 -0.47 8.71
N VAL A 41 0.18 -0.08 8.24
CA VAL A 41 -0.03 1.27 7.74
C VAL A 41 -0.14 2.21 8.95
N THR A 42 0.78 3.17 9.04
CA THR A 42 0.84 4.13 10.15
C THR A 42 0.27 5.49 9.79
N HIS A 43 0.24 5.81 8.50
CA HIS A 43 -0.28 7.10 8.04
C HIS A 43 -0.93 6.94 6.67
N VAL A 44 -2.07 7.57 6.50
CA VAL A 44 -2.77 7.75 5.22
C VAL A 44 -3.19 9.21 5.13
N ALA A 45 -2.71 9.91 4.10
CA ALA A 45 -3.11 11.29 3.85
C ALA A 45 -4.59 11.38 3.45
N LYS A 46 -5.23 12.50 3.77
CA LYS A 46 -6.65 12.73 3.48
C LYS A 46 -7.00 12.65 2.00
N ASP A 47 -6.06 13.03 1.14
CA ASP A 47 -6.21 12.96 -0.32
C ASP A 47 -5.84 11.60 -0.90
N LEU A 48 -5.43 10.63 -0.07
CA LEU A 48 -4.96 9.31 -0.47
C LEU A 48 -3.74 9.35 -1.41
N ARG A 49 -2.91 10.38 -1.30
CA ARG A 49 -1.70 10.56 -2.12
C ARG A 49 -0.40 10.24 -1.38
N HIS A 50 -0.50 9.90 -0.11
CA HIS A 50 0.63 9.47 0.70
C HIS A 50 0.17 8.39 1.68
N ILE A 51 0.88 7.27 1.66
CA ILE A 51 0.71 6.19 2.63
C ILE A 51 2.06 5.83 3.19
N ARG A 52 2.16 5.74 4.50
CA ARG A 52 3.36 5.26 5.18
C ARG A 52 3.10 3.91 5.82
N VAL A 53 3.99 2.98 5.54
CA VAL A 53 3.97 1.63 6.12
C VAL A 53 5.19 1.45 6.99
N SER A 54 5.02 0.87 8.17
CA SER A 54 6.12 0.46 9.04
C SER A 54 6.26 -1.07 9.05
N LEU A 55 7.49 -1.54 9.16
CA LEU A 55 7.80 -2.94 9.39
C LEU A 55 8.65 -3.03 10.67
N PRO A 56 8.03 -3.34 11.82
CA PRO A 56 8.77 -3.46 13.07
C PRO A 56 9.59 -4.75 13.09
N LEU A 57 10.75 -4.70 13.73
CA LEU A 57 11.57 -5.88 13.97
C LEU A 57 11.05 -6.61 15.22
N ASN A 58 10.50 -7.79 15.02
CA ASN A 58 10.01 -8.64 16.10
C ASN A 58 10.14 -10.13 15.70
N TRP A 59 9.67 -11.03 16.53
CA TRP A 59 9.78 -12.46 16.27
C TRP A 59 9.04 -12.94 15.01
N LYS A 60 8.06 -12.16 14.52
CA LYS A 60 7.31 -12.48 13.30
C LYS A 60 8.01 -12.01 12.02
N THR A 61 8.87 -11.00 12.13
CA THR A 61 9.50 -10.34 10.98
C THR A 61 10.99 -10.57 10.89
N LYS A 62 11.55 -11.23 11.90
CA LYS A 62 12.98 -11.48 12.02
C LYS A 62 13.38 -12.74 11.23
N ASN A 63 14.47 -12.64 10.48
CA ASN A 63 15.06 -13.79 9.81
C ASN A 63 16.01 -14.56 10.76
N ILE A 64 16.65 -15.59 10.24
CA ILE A 64 17.54 -16.47 11.00
C ILE A 64 18.76 -15.75 11.61
N VAL A 65 19.22 -14.67 10.99
CA VAL A 65 20.36 -13.89 11.49
C VAL A 65 19.94 -12.68 12.33
N GLY A 66 18.66 -12.52 12.58
CA GLY A 66 18.15 -11.46 13.46
C GLY A 66 17.84 -10.14 12.77
N SER A 67 17.95 -10.05 11.47
CA SER A 67 17.53 -8.87 10.70
C SER A 67 16.12 -9.04 10.13
N LEU A 68 15.55 -7.97 9.58
CA LEU A 68 14.24 -8.01 8.94
C LEU A 68 14.25 -8.99 7.75
N TYR A 69 13.24 -9.84 7.71
CA TYR A 69 13.07 -10.83 6.66
C TYR A 69 12.79 -10.15 5.31
N GLY A 70 13.58 -10.53 4.28
CA GLY A 70 13.48 -9.91 2.97
C GLY A 70 12.12 -10.03 2.31
N GLY A 71 11.44 -11.16 2.52
CA GLY A 71 10.07 -11.36 2.04
C GLY A 71 9.09 -10.37 2.63
N SER A 72 9.20 -10.04 3.92
CA SER A 72 8.38 -9.01 4.57
C SER A 72 8.70 -7.62 4.04
N LEU A 73 9.98 -7.31 3.82
CA LEU A 73 10.39 -6.03 3.23
C LEU A 73 9.79 -5.83 1.84
N PHE A 74 9.77 -6.88 1.02
CA PHE A 74 9.13 -6.81 -0.29
C PHE A 74 7.60 -6.76 -0.18
N ALA A 75 7.02 -7.58 0.67
CA ALA A 75 5.57 -7.70 0.80
C ALA A 75 4.90 -6.41 1.28
N ILE A 76 5.53 -5.64 2.18
CA ILE A 76 4.96 -4.37 2.65
C ILE A 76 4.90 -3.30 1.56
N THR A 77 5.60 -3.49 0.45
CA THR A 77 5.56 -2.56 -0.68
C THR A 77 4.43 -2.87 -1.66
N ASP A 78 3.73 -3.99 -1.46
CA ASP A 78 2.60 -4.37 -2.28
C ASP A 78 1.29 -3.75 -1.76
N GLY A 79 0.42 -3.41 -2.67
CA GLY A 79 -0.96 -2.99 -2.39
C GLY A 79 -1.18 -1.49 -2.19
N ALA A 80 -0.27 -0.77 -1.55
CA ALA A 80 -0.47 0.66 -1.27
C ALA A 80 -0.51 1.50 -2.56
N HIS A 81 0.48 1.37 -3.41
CA HIS A 81 0.58 2.17 -4.63
C HIS A 81 -0.54 1.87 -5.64
N PRO A 82 -0.88 0.61 -5.96
CA PRO A 82 -2.05 0.32 -6.79
C PRO A 82 -3.36 0.88 -6.25
N MET A 83 -3.58 0.81 -4.94
CA MET A 83 -4.79 1.35 -4.32
C MET A 83 -4.84 2.88 -4.44
N MET A 84 -3.72 3.57 -4.19
CA MET A 84 -3.64 5.01 -4.34
C MET A 84 -3.91 5.43 -5.78
N LEU A 85 -3.36 4.72 -6.75
CA LEU A 85 -3.54 5.00 -8.16
C LEU A 85 -4.99 4.76 -8.59
N MET A 86 -5.62 3.68 -8.14
CA MET A 86 -7.05 3.45 -8.40
C MET A 86 -7.93 4.56 -7.82
N ALA A 87 -7.60 5.03 -6.61
CA ALA A 87 -8.32 6.15 -6.00
C ALA A 87 -8.16 7.44 -6.79
N ALA A 88 -6.96 7.68 -7.33
CA ALA A 88 -6.67 8.88 -8.12
C ALA A 88 -7.31 8.86 -9.51
N LEU A 89 -7.33 7.70 -10.17
CA LEU A 89 -7.89 7.55 -11.52
C LEU A 89 -9.43 7.51 -11.50
N GLY A 90 -10.02 7.08 -10.40
CA GLY A 90 -11.47 6.96 -10.26
C GLY A 90 -12.02 5.64 -10.81
N ASP A 91 -13.34 5.59 -10.95
CA ASP A 91 -14.03 4.39 -11.39
C ASP A 91 -13.70 4.05 -12.86
N GLY A 92 -13.73 2.77 -13.17
CA GLY A 92 -13.47 2.27 -14.52
C GLY A 92 -12.02 1.82 -14.77
N TYR A 93 -11.14 1.97 -13.79
CA TYR A 93 -9.75 1.54 -13.87
C TYR A 93 -9.43 0.49 -12.82
N ILE A 94 -8.71 -0.55 -13.23
CA ILE A 94 -8.14 -1.56 -12.36
C ILE A 94 -6.63 -1.50 -12.52
N VAL A 95 -5.91 -1.40 -11.41
CA VAL A 95 -4.45 -1.34 -11.40
C VAL A 95 -3.90 -2.67 -10.94
N TRP A 96 -3.03 -3.27 -11.74
CA TRP A 96 -2.38 -4.54 -11.46
C TRP A 96 -0.87 -4.36 -11.58
N ASP A 97 -0.15 -4.94 -10.64
CA ASP A 97 1.30 -5.03 -10.74
C ASP A 97 1.66 -6.05 -11.81
N LYS A 98 2.48 -5.64 -12.75
CA LYS A 98 2.98 -6.52 -13.80
C LYS A 98 4.36 -7.07 -13.47
N ALA A 99 5.20 -6.23 -12.88
CA ALA A 99 6.55 -6.59 -12.51
C ALA A 99 7.01 -5.70 -11.37
N ALA A 100 7.86 -6.24 -10.52
CA ALA A 100 8.47 -5.49 -9.43
C ALA A 100 9.85 -6.09 -9.14
N SER A 101 10.76 -5.26 -8.63
CA SER A 101 12.08 -5.71 -8.19
C SER A 101 12.45 -5.00 -6.90
N ILE A 102 13.27 -5.66 -6.10
CA ILE A 102 13.79 -5.11 -4.86
C ILE A 102 15.29 -5.35 -4.77
N ARG A 103 16.02 -4.40 -4.23
CA ARG A 103 17.43 -4.52 -3.95
C ARG A 103 17.67 -4.33 -2.46
N TYR A 104 18.20 -5.36 -1.81
CA TYR A 104 18.54 -5.34 -0.40
C TYR A 104 19.97 -4.81 -0.25
N ARG A 105 20.11 -3.53 0.12
CA ARG A 105 21.43 -2.89 0.22
C ARG A 105 22.08 -3.10 1.57
N LYS A 106 21.28 -3.14 2.63
CA LYS A 106 21.73 -3.30 4.02
C LYS A 106 20.71 -4.13 4.79
N PRO A 107 21.16 -4.97 5.72
CA PRO A 107 20.23 -5.63 6.64
C PRO A 107 19.57 -4.60 7.57
N GLY A 108 18.29 -4.80 7.86
CA GLY A 108 17.55 -3.96 8.79
C GLY A 108 17.53 -4.57 10.19
N PHE A 109 18.02 -3.83 11.17
CA PHE A 109 18.05 -4.25 12.59
C PHE A 109 17.15 -3.40 13.47
N SER A 110 16.23 -2.66 12.89
CA SER A 110 15.26 -1.83 13.59
C SER A 110 14.02 -1.69 12.72
N THR A 111 12.99 -1.02 13.23
CA THR A 111 11.79 -0.72 12.43
C THR A 111 12.18 0.08 11.19
N LEU A 112 11.76 -0.41 10.02
CA LEU A 112 11.91 0.30 8.75
C LEU A 112 10.56 0.85 8.29
N TYR A 113 10.62 1.89 7.47
CA TYR A 113 9.44 2.58 6.94
C TYR A 113 9.50 2.64 5.42
N ALA A 114 8.34 2.50 4.80
CA ALA A 114 8.16 2.74 3.38
C ALA A 114 7.14 3.86 3.20
N ASP A 115 7.48 4.87 2.43
CA ASP A 115 6.58 5.95 2.06
C ASP A 115 6.20 5.82 0.59
N PHE A 116 4.89 5.83 0.33
CA PHE A 116 4.32 5.81 -1.00
C PHE A 116 3.69 7.16 -1.25
N VAL A 117 4.19 7.87 -2.24
CA VAL A 117 3.73 9.21 -2.59
C VAL A 117 3.36 9.21 -4.06
N LEU A 118 2.19 9.74 -4.37
CA LEU A 118 1.69 9.88 -5.73
C LEU A 118 1.43 11.34 -6.01
N SER A 119 2.23 11.94 -6.92
CA SER A 119 2.09 13.35 -7.29
C SER A 119 0.97 13.57 -8.31
N ASP A 120 0.49 14.82 -8.38
CA ASP A 120 -0.49 15.20 -9.40
C ASP A 120 0.10 15.07 -10.81
N GLU A 121 1.39 15.34 -10.97
CA GLU A 121 2.11 15.20 -12.24
C GLU A 121 2.14 13.74 -12.70
N GLU A 122 2.44 12.82 -11.80
CA GLU A 122 2.43 11.38 -12.09
C GLU A 122 1.04 10.90 -12.52
N VAL A 123 0.00 11.34 -11.83
CA VAL A 123 -1.39 11.01 -12.18
C VAL A 123 -1.75 11.55 -13.56
N ALA A 124 -1.37 12.80 -13.86
CA ALA A 124 -1.63 13.44 -15.14
C ALA A 124 -0.93 12.72 -16.29
N GLU A 125 0.33 12.31 -16.11
CA GLU A 125 1.08 11.52 -17.08
C GLU A 125 0.42 10.17 -17.38
N ILE A 126 0.00 9.46 -16.33
CA ILE A 126 -0.68 8.18 -16.48
C ILE A 126 -2.02 8.34 -17.22
N ARG A 127 -2.80 9.37 -16.88
CA ARG A 127 -4.06 9.67 -17.59
C ARG A 127 -3.84 9.95 -19.06
N ALA A 128 -2.78 10.69 -19.39
CA ALA A 128 -2.44 11.00 -20.77
C ALA A 128 -2.09 9.74 -21.57
N GLU A 129 -1.38 8.79 -20.98
CA GLU A 129 -1.06 7.51 -21.63
C GLU A 129 -2.28 6.60 -21.81
N LEU A 130 -3.26 6.69 -20.90
CA LEU A 130 -4.49 5.90 -20.95
C LEU A 130 -5.55 6.46 -21.90
N ALA A 131 -5.39 7.68 -22.32
CA ALA A 131 -6.34 8.36 -23.20
C ALA A 131 -6.27 7.85 -24.66
#